data_caacebb7e13e59437a4f5842b797c7d2
#
_entry.id   caacebb7e13e59437a4f5842b797c7d2
#
_cell.length_a   1.000
_cell.length_b   1.000
_cell.length_c   1.000
_cell.angle_alpha   90.00
_cell.angle_beta   90.00
_cell.angle_gamma   90.00
#
_symmetry.space_group_name_H-M   'P 1'
#
loop_
_entity.id
_entity.type
_entity.pdbx_description
1 polymer ?
#
loop_
_entity_poly.entity_id
_entity_poly.type
_entity_poly.pdbx_seq_one_letter_code
_entity_poly.pdbx_strand_id
1 'polypeptide(L)'
;FSENYGCKIKCTIVGSLQILEKLTTAISAGESPDLVDYSDSTFPLMMSKNMYTPLDDYMDLSAPQWSGLDQYINKYKWNGKNYYYPWAYNVSSYFLIYNRGVFEQIGLEDPKELYDEGKWTWEAMADVIRKFIDSDTDGNRTGLYGASEYSAQAIIDSTGVPLIEIGEDGKLVSNFNNASVDRAATFMQSLKSEGLAKFQEGVINVDEDPIVSGTAAFQGMGEWIITNYAKKMKKDDSLDIFFVPFPRDSQADEYYYSMTTFGYLVPAGSKFAKQASVFINCCRLSNTDEDLKATTKESIMRNKKYTDEQYDFMYSFKEINNFHAVVDEPYGLDETTGQIIKDILGNTLFDLQNETYAGQSWTQMREANIGSINKQIEYYNGLITSGNA
;
A
#
# COMPACT_ATOMS: atom_id res chain seq x y z
N PHE A 1 20.06 -8.35 18.70
CA PHE A 1 19.78 -9.77 18.41
C PHE A 1 21.04 -10.62 18.47
N SER A 2 22.10 -10.26 17.74
CA SER A 2 23.33 -11.05 17.66
C SER A 2 24.00 -11.27 19.01
N GLU A 3 24.05 -10.26 19.89
CA GLU A 3 24.63 -10.35 21.22
C GLU A 3 23.83 -11.28 22.13
N ASN A 4 22.50 -11.19 22.10
CA ASN A 4 21.62 -11.96 22.99
C ASN A 4 21.42 -13.42 22.56
N TYR A 5 21.47 -13.68 21.26
CA TYR A 5 21.15 -15.02 20.71
C TYR A 5 22.33 -15.70 20.03
N GLY A 6 23.51 -15.08 19.97
CA GLY A 6 24.71 -15.63 19.35
C GLY A 6 24.61 -15.87 17.85
N CYS A 7 23.61 -15.24 17.18
CA CYS A 7 23.35 -15.41 15.75
C CYS A 7 23.95 -14.25 14.96
N LYS A 8 24.47 -14.55 13.78
CA LYS A 8 24.88 -13.54 12.79
C LYS A 8 23.82 -13.45 11.68
N ILE A 9 23.39 -12.23 11.36
CA ILE A 9 22.50 -11.97 10.25
C ILE A 9 23.36 -11.58 9.04
N LYS A 10 23.17 -12.28 7.92
CA LYS A 10 23.76 -11.93 6.63
C LYS A 10 22.63 -11.54 5.69
N CYS A 11 22.61 -10.29 5.26
CA CYS A 11 21.63 -9.80 4.31
C CYS A 11 22.16 -9.95 2.88
N THR A 12 21.28 -10.35 1.97
CA THR A 12 21.52 -10.36 0.52
C THR A 12 20.43 -9.53 -0.14
N ILE A 13 20.81 -8.47 -0.83
CA ILE A 13 19.85 -7.61 -1.53
C ILE A 13 19.49 -8.28 -2.85
N VAL A 14 18.19 -8.41 -3.08
CA VAL A 14 17.62 -8.98 -4.31
C VAL A 14 16.55 -8.01 -4.80
N GLY A 15 16.53 -7.72 -6.11
CA GLY A 15 15.46 -6.92 -6.70
C GLY A 15 14.10 -7.61 -6.54
N SER A 16 13.04 -6.86 -6.26
CA SER A 16 11.70 -7.38 -6.00
C SER A 16 11.20 -8.34 -7.10
N LEU A 17 11.42 -7.99 -8.36
CA LEU A 17 11.06 -8.83 -9.52
C LEU A 17 11.86 -10.14 -9.64
N GLN A 18 12.96 -10.29 -8.90
CA GLN A 18 13.83 -11.49 -8.95
C GLN A 18 13.62 -12.42 -7.75
N ILE A 19 12.80 -12.04 -6.77
CA ILE A 19 12.65 -12.82 -5.53
C ILE A 19 12.14 -14.21 -5.82
N LEU A 20 11.08 -14.36 -6.62
CA LEU A 20 10.48 -15.67 -6.95
C LEU A 20 11.48 -16.60 -7.61
N GLU A 21 12.20 -16.13 -8.62
CA GLU A 21 13.19 -16.93 -9.37
C GLU A 21 14.35 -17.37 -8.47
N LYS A 22 14.95 -16.42 -7.74
CA LYS A 22 16.10 -16.71 -6.87
C LYS A 22 15.72 -17.59 -5.70
N LEU A 23 14.56 -17.39 -5.11
CA LEU A 23 14.07 -18.21 -4.02
C LEU A 23 13.80 -19.66 -4.50
N THR A 24 13.15 -19.82 -5.65
CA THR A 24 12.90 -21.13 -6.26
C THR A 24 14.22 -21.87 -6.52
N THR A 25 15.21 -21.18 -7.06
CA THR A 25 16.54 -21.73 -7.32
C THR A 25 17.24 -22.17 -6.02
N ALA A 26 17.24 -21.33 -5.00
CA ALA A 26 17.88 -21.62 -3.72
C ALA A 26 17.21 -22.80 -3.01
N ILE A 27 15.88 -22.86 -2.97
CA ILE A 27 15.14 -24.00 -2.41
C ILE A 27 15.49 -25.30 -3.14
N SER A 28 15.49 -25.27 -4.48
CA SER A 28 15.79 -26.43 -5.30
C SER A 28 17.24 -26.94 -5.15
N ALA A 29 18.18 -26.04 -4.88
CA ALA A 29 19.57 -26.36 -4.60
C ALA A 29 19.83 -26.85 -3.17
N GLY A 30 18.84 -26.78 -2.27
CA GLY A 30 19.00 -27.05 -0.83
C GLY A 30 19.79 -25.97 -0.08
N GLU A 31 19.85 -24.78 -0.64
CA GLU A 31 20.54 -23.59 -0.11
C GLU A 31 19.54 -22.50 0.30
N SER A 32 18.39 -22.89 0.84
CA SER A 32 17.34 -21.97 1.25
C SER A 32 17.86 -20.91 2.19
N PRO A 33 17.54 -19.61 1.98
CA PRO A 33 17.76 -18.59 3.01
C PRO A 33 16.87 -18.86 4.23
N ASP A 34 17.17 -18.22 5.35
CA ASP A 34 16.41 -18.43 6.58
C ASP A 34 15.22 -17.47 6.70
N LEU A 35 15.31 -16.32 6.03
CA LEU A 35 14.28 -15.30 5.97
C LEU A 35 14.23 -14.67 4.58
N VAL A 36 13.04 -14.30 4.14
CA VAL A 36 12.80 -13.49 2.96
C VAL A 36 11.71 -12.46 3.27
N ASP A 37 11.85 -11.27 2.71
CA ASP A 37 10.81 -10.23 2.83
C ASP A 37 9.50 -10.68 2.16
N TYR A 38 8.38 -10.27 2.75
CA TYR A 38 7.08 -10.35 2.08
C TYR A 38 7.08 -9.45 0.84
N SER A 39 6.43 -9.90 -0.21
CA SER A 39 6.27 -9.16 -1.47
C SER A 39 4.88 -9.40 -2.05
N ASP A 40 4.44 -8.55 -2.97
CA ASP A 40 3.13 -8.63 -3.62
C ASP A 40 2.84 -9.98 -4.30
N SER A 41 3.89 -10.71 -4.72
CA SER A 41 3.76 -12.03 -5.31
C SER A 41 3.72 -13.17 -4.29
N THR A 42 3.77 -12.88 -2.98
CA THR A 42 3.83 -13.92 -1.95
C THR A 42 2.50 -14.65 -1.80
N PHE A 43 1.43 -13.92 -1.62
CA PHE A 43 0.10 -14.50 -1.40
C PHE A 43 -0.84 -14.18 -2.57
N PRO A 44 -1.53 -15.16 -3.14
CA PRO A 44 -1.48 -16.60 -2.85
C PRO A 44 -0.42 -17.37 -3.65
N LEU A 45 0.25 -16.74 -4.63
CA LEU A 45 1.10 -17.40 -5.64
C LEU A 45 2.20 -18.27 -5.02
N MET A 46 3.08 -17.67 -4.22
CA MET A 46 4.21 -18.42 -3.64
C MET A 46 3.75 -19.41 -2.55
N MET A 47 2.66 -19.12 -1.84
CA MET A 47 2.05 -20.03 -0.88
C MET A 47 1.57 -21.31 -1.57
N SER A 48 0.92 -21.19 -2.72
CA SER A 48 0.41 -22.34 -3.50
C SER A 48 1.51 -23.26 -3.99
N LYS A 49 2.74 -22.77 -4.10
CA LYS A 49 3.93 -23.53 -4.51
C LYS A 49 4.67 -24.18 -3.34
N ASN A 50 4.13 -24.09 -2.11
CA ASN A 50 4.76 -24.60 -0.89
C ASN A 50 6.19 -24.07 -0.67
N MET A 51 6.41 -22.78 -0.98
CA MET A 51 7.74 -22.18 -0.90
C MET A 51 8.14 -21.77 0.52
N TYR A 52 7.23 -21.90 1.50
CA TYR A 52 7.45 -21.44 2.86
C TYR A 52 7.13 -22.49 3.91
N THR A 53 7.68 -22.30 5.10
CA THR A 53 7.45 -23.12 6.29
C THR A 53 6.39 -22.45 7.18
N PRO A 54 5.34 -23.16 7.60
CA PRO A 54 4.35 -22.62 8.56
C PRO A 54 5.02 -22.34 9.90
N LEU A 55 4.57 -21.27 10.56
CA LEU A 55 5.17 -20.78 11.81
C LEU A 55 4.31 -21.01 13.04
N ASP A 56 3.16 -21.67 12.93
CA ASP A 56 2.23 -21.90 14.04
C ASP A 56 2.90 -22.59 15.24
N ASP A 57 3.84 -23.51 15.00
CA ASP A 57 4.58 -24.21 16.05
C ASP A 57 5.65 -23.33 16.76
N TYR A 58 5.96 -22.17 16.21
CA TYR A 58 7.04 -21.29 16.68
C TYR A 58 6.55 -19.93 17.16
N MET A 59 5.31 -19.55 16.83
CA MET A 59 4.75 -18.23 17.09
C MET A 59 3.47 -18.34 17.93
N ASP A 60 3.38 -17.51 18.95
CA ASP A 60 2.20 -17.40 19.81
C ASP A 60 1.48 -16.08 19.52
N LEU A 61 0.36 -16.17 18.78
CA LEU A 61 -0.48 -15.01 18.46
C LEU A 61 -1.19 -14.40 19.65
N SER A 62 -1.32 -15.15 20.78
CA SER A 62 -1.91 -14.61 22.02
C SER A 62 -0.96 -13.69 22.80
N ALA A 63 0.31 -13.65 22.40
CA ALA A 63 1.30 -12.78 23.04
C ALA A 63 0.98 -11.29 22.81
N PRO A 64 1.17 -10.43 23.83
CA PRO A 64 0.70 -9.03 23.81
C PRO A 64 1.17 -8.21 22.61
N GLN A 65 2.37 -8.47 22.10
CA GLN A 65 2.92 -7.74 20.95
C GLN A 65 2.12 -7.95 19.65
N TRP A 66 1.29 -9.00 19.55
CA TRP A 66 0.45 -9.31 18.38
C TRP A 66 -0.98 -8.79 18.52
N SER A 67 -1.33 -8.20 19.67
CA SER A 67 -2.67 -7.66 19.90
C SER A 67 -3.09 -6.67 18.81
N GLY A 68 -4.30 -6.85 18.28
CA GLY A 68 -4.86 -6.04 17.18
C GLY A 68 -4.39 -6.44 15.79
N LEU A 69 -3.34 -7.27 15.66
CA LEU A 69 -2.88 -7.78 14.37
C LEU A 69 -3.40 -9.18 14.03
N ASP A 70 -3.93 -9.91 14.99
CA ASP A 70 -4.42 -11.27 14.82
C ASP A 70 -5.46 -11.41 13.71
N GLN A 71 -6.38 -10.46 13.60
CA GLN A 71 -7.38 -10.41 12.53
C GLN A 71 -6.74 -10.27 11.13
N TYR A 72 -5.65 -9.53 11.00
CA TYR A 72 -4.94 -9.34 9.73
C TYR A 72 -4.04 -10.53 9.43
N ILE A 73 -3.32 -11.06 10.42
CA ILE A 73 -2.48 -12.27 10.28
C ILE A 73 -3.33 -13.45 9.83
N ASN A 74 -4.54 -13.58 10.40
CA ASN A 74 -5.45 -14.66 10.05
C ASN A 74 -5.98 -14.61 8.61
N LYS A 75 -5.97 -13.44 7.96
CA LYS A 75 -6.31 -13.32 6.54
C LYS A 75 -5.28 -14.01 5.63
N TYR A 76 -4.01 -14.04 6.03
CA TYR A 76 -2.94 -14.68 5.24
C TYR A 76 -2.76 -16.18 5.51
N LYS A 77 -3.76 -16.84 6.12
CA LYS A 77 -3.71 -18.29 6.30
C LYS A 77 -3.79 -19.02 4.96
N TRP A 78 -2.92 -20.01 4.81
CA TRP A 78 -2.96 -20.93 3.70
C TRP A 78 -3.17 -22.37 4.23
N ASN A 79 -4.24 -23.02 3.80
CA ASN A 79 -4.64 -24.35 4.32
C ASN A 79 -4.69 -24.41 5.86
N GLY A 80 -5.25 -23.37 6.49
CA GLY A 80 -5.43 -23.30 7.93
C GLY A 80 -4.18 -23.00 8.74
N LYS A 81 -3.02 -22.75 8.09
CA LYS A 81 -1.74 -22.47 8.75
C LYS A 81 -1.28 -21.05 8.48
N ASN A 82 -0.59 -20.45 9.45
CA ASN A 82 0.03 -19.13 9.34
C ASN A 82 1.50 -19.26 8.91
N TYR A 83 1.84 -18.55 7.85
CA TYR A 83 3.22 -18.48 7.33
C TYR A 83 3.81 -17.09 7.49
N TYR A 84 2.97 -16.08 7.73
CA TYR A 84 3.32 -14.69 7.70
C TYR A 84 2.87 -13.97 8.96
N TYR A 85 3.83 -13.33 9.64
CA TYR A 85 3.63 -12.55 10.85
C TYR A 85 4.24 -11.16 10.63
N PRO A 86 3.45 -10.15 10.26
CA PRO A 86 3.96 -8.82 9.99
C PRO A 86 4.48 -8.18 11.27
N TRP A 87 5.74 -7.80 11.26
CA TRP A 87 6.35 -7.10 12.39
C TRP A 87 6.06 -5.60 12.38
N ALA A 88 5.68 -5.03 11.23
CA ALA A 88 5.23 -3.65 11.06
C ALA A 88 4.11 -3.57 10.02
N TYR A 89 3.41 -2.46 10.03
CA TYR A 89 2.36 -2.12 9.07
C TYR A 89 2.26 -0.60 8.92
N ASN A 90 1.68 -0.17 7.81
CA ASN A 90 1.21 1.19 7.58
C ASN A 90 -0.29 1.13 7.28
N VAL A 91 -1.11 1.70 8.15
CA VAL A 91 -2.46 2.09 7.81
C VAL A 91 -2.36 3.40 7.04
N SER A 92 -3.10 3.58 5.97
CA SER A 92 -2.86 4.58 4.93
C SER A 92 -1.48 4.40 4.27
N SER A 93 -1.40 3.40 3.40
CA SER A 93 -0.19 3.12 2.61
C SER A 93 0.09 4.19 1.59
N TYR A 94 -0.96 4.88 1.14
CA TYR A 94 -0.93 5.88 0.08
C TYR A 94 -1.46 7.21 0.58
N PHE A 95 -0.79 8.27 0.15
CA PHE A 95 -1.10 9.65 0.51
C PHE A 95 -1.22 10.53 -0.73
N LEU A 96 -1.98 11.61 -0.59
CA LEU A 96 -1.96 12.75 -1.48
C LEU A 96 -1.00 13.78 -0.91
N ILE A 97 0.10 14.00 -1.62
CA ILE A 97 1.15 14.95 -1.25
C ILE A 97 0.86 16.24 -1.99
N TYR A 98 0.99 17.38 -1.31
CA TYR A 98 0.70 18.70 -1.86
C TYR A 98 1.64 19.76 -1.27
N ASN A 99 1.73 20.92 -1.93
CA ASN A 99 2.49 22.06 -1.44
C ASN A 99 1.55 23.01 -0.70
N ARG A 100 1.53 22.91 0.63
CA ARG A 100 0.66 23.72 1.51
C ARG A 100 0.93 25.21 1.34
N GLY A 101 2.19 25.61 1.19
CA GLY A 101 2.54 27.01 0.95
C GLY A 101 1.94 27.58 -0.34
N VAL A 102 1.83 26.76 -1.40
CA VAL A 102 1.15 27.18 -2.64
C VAL A 102 -0.36 27.30 -2.43
N PHE A 103 -0.98 26.35 -1.70
CA PHE A 103 -2.40 26.39 -1.38
C PHE A 103 -2.75 27.68 -0.60
N GLU A 104 -1.97 28.01 0.43
CA GLU A 104 -2.12 29.25 1.20
C GLU A 104 -1.96 30.49 0.31
N GLN A 105 -0.93 30.52 -0.55
CA GLN A 105 -0.64 31.65 -1.46
C GLN A 105 -1.82 31.97 -2.39
N ILE A 106 -2.53 30.93 -2.87
CA ILE A 106 -3.65 31.09 -3.80
C ILE A 106 -5.02 31.11 -3.08
N GLY A 107 -5.02 31.06 -1.74
CA GLY A 107 -6.22 31.14 -0.91
C GLY A 107 -7.12 29.93 -0.97
N LEU A 108 -6.56 28.75 -1.20
CA LEU A 108 -7.29 27.47 -1.11
C LEU A 108 -7.30 26.93 0.31
N GLU A 109 -8.37 26.23 0.64
CA GLU A 109 -8.54 25.53 1.90
C GLU A 109 -7.49 24.41 2.02
N ASP A 110 -6.89 24.25 3.21
CA ASP A 110 -5.91 23.20 3.45
C ASP A 110 -6.60 21.82 3.50
N PRO A 111 -6.20 20.85 2.65
CA PRO A 111 -6.71 19.49 2.70
C PRO A 111 -6.58 18.82 4.07
N LYS A 112 -5.56 19.20 4.86
CA LYS A 112 -5.37 18.69 6.23
C LYS A 112 -6.48 19.20 7.16
N GLU A 113 -6.89 20.47 7.04
CA GLU A 113 -8.00 21.03 7.81
C GLU A 113 -9.32 20.35 7.44
N LEU A 114 -9.57 20.12 6.14
CA LEU A 114 -10.73 19.34 5.68
C LEU A 114 -10.74 17.93 6.25
N TYR A 115 -9.57 17.28 6.32
CA TYR A 115 -9.45 15.97 6.93
C TYR A 115 -9.78 15.98 8.43
N ASP A 116 -9.21 16.93 9.19
CA ASP A 116 -9.43 17.06 10.63
C ASP A 116 -10.89 17.35 10.97
N GLU A 117 -11.59 18.07 10.10
CA GLU A 117 -13.01 18.37 10.24
C GLU A 117 -13.94 17.24 9.77
N GLY A 118 -13.39 16.12 9.25
CA GLY A 118 -14.16 15.01 8.70
C GLY A 118 -14.85 15.32 7.36
N LYS A 119 -14.40 16.38 6.68
CA LYS A 119 -14.96 16.86 5.39
C LYS A 119 -14.13 16.40 4.17
N TRP A 120 -13.02 15.70 4.37
CA TRP A 120 -12.16 15.25 3.29
C TRP A 120 -12.77 14.06 2.58
N THR A 121 -13.56 14.31 1.55
CA THR A 121 -14.29 13.33 0.71
C THR A 121 -13.82 13.38 -0.74
N TRP A 122 -14.24 12.41 -1.55
CA TRP A 122 -13.96 12.40 -2.99
C TRP A 122 -14.38 13.70 -3.67
N GLU A 123 -15.57 14.20 -3.34
CA GLU A 123 -16.12 15.44 -3.88
C GLU A 123 -15.29 16.64 -3.45
N ALA A 124 -14.88 16.69 -2.18
CA ALA A 124 -14.02 17.74 -1.67
C ALA A 124 -12.67 17.78 -2.38
N MET A 125 -12.04 16.61 -2.59
CA MET A 125 -10.78 16.51 -3.36
C MET A 125 -10.97 17.03 -4.80
N ALA A 126 -12.02 16.59 -5.50
CA ALA A 126 -12.29 17.03 -6.86
C ALA A 126 -12.52 18.55 -6.93
N ASP A 127 -13.23 19.11 -5.95
CA ASP A 127 -13.46 20.55 -5.84
C ASP A 127 -12.18 21.35 -5.59
N VAL A 128 -11.32 20.86 -4.70
CA VAL A 128 -10.01 21.47 -4.44
C VAL A 128 -9.16 21.46 -5.70
N ILE A 129 -9.14 20.32 -6.44
CA ILE A 129 -8.39 20.21 -7.70
C ILE A 129 -8.91 21.20 -8.74
N ARG A 130 -10.24 21.32 -8.92
CA ARG A 130 -10.83 22.30 -9.88
C ARG A 130 -10.41 23.72 -9.53
N LYS A 131 -10.56 24.12 -8.26
CA LYS A 131 -10.15 25.45 -7.78
C LYS A 131 -8.65 25.70 -7.97
N PHE A 132 -7.81 24.67 -7.79
CA PHE A 132 -6.37 24.77 -8.01
C PHE A 132 -6.06 25.00 -9.50
N ILE A 133 -6.69 24.27 -10.41
CA ILE A 133 -6.53 24.44 -11.86
C ILE A 133 -7.08 25.82 -12.29
N ASP A 134 -8.28 26.21 -11.80
CA ASP A 134 -8.91 27.49 -12.15
C ASP A 134 -8.12 28.71 -11.66
N SER A 135 -7.28 28.56 -10.64
CA SER A 135 -6.41 29.63 -10.16
C SER A 135 -5.17 29.87 -11.04
N ASP A 136 -5.02 29.09 -12.09
CA ASP A 136 -3.90 29.18 -13.03
C ASP A 136 -4.11 30.30 -14.05
N THR A 137 -3.18 31.24 -14.08
CA THR A 137 -3.16 32.33 -15.07
C THR A 137 -2.35 31.99 -16.31
N ASP A 138 -1.49 30.99 -16.23
CA ASP A 138 -0.46 30.69 -17.24
C ASP A 138 -0.70 29.34 -17.97
N GLY A 139 -1.72 28.58 -17.58
CA GLY A 139 -2.09 27.29 -18.19
C GLY A 139 -1.17 26.12 -17.84
N ASN A 140 -0.43 26.21 -16.71
CA ASN A 140 0.57 25.21 -16.32
C ASN A 140 0.09 24.28 -15.19
N ARG A 141 -1.02 24.62 -14.49
CA ARG A 141 -1.48 23.84 -13.36
C ARG A 141 -2.22 22.57 -13.79
N THR A 142 -1.98 21.53 -13.03
CA THR A 142 -2.61 20.21 -13.21
C THR A 142 -3.19 19.72 -11.87
N GLY A 143 -4.08 18.73 -11.92
CA GLY A 143 -4.72 18.18 -10.74
C GLY A 143 -3.88 17.10 -10.03
N LEU A 144 -4.48 15.92 -9.92
CA LEU A 144 -3.83 14.73 -9.36
C LEU A 144 -2.88 14.12 -10.40
N TYR A 145 -1.64 13.86 -9.99
CA TYR A 145 -0.69 13.08 -10.78
C TYR A 145 -0.03 11.98 -9.96
N GLY A 146 0.71 11.07 -10.60
CA GLY A 146 1.53 10.07 -9.90
C GLY A 146 1.32 8.63 -10.36
N ALA A 147 1.70 7.68 -9.51
CA ALA A 147 1.62 6.26 -9.80
C ALA A 147 0.14 5.82 -9.89
N SER A 148 -0.23 5.33 -11.05
CA SER A 148 -1.62 5.13 -11.43
C SER A 148 -2.32 4.04 -10.61
N GLU A 149 -1.70 2.88 -10.45
CA GLU A 149 -2.27 1.74 -9.72
C GLU A 149 -2.44 2.03 -8.23
N TYR A 150 -1.50 2.70 -7.59
CA TYR A 150 -1.55 3.01 -6.15
C TYR A 150 -2.66 4.01 -5.82
N SER A 151 -2.80 5.04 -6.65
CA SER A 151 -3.87 6.04 -6.48
C SER A 151 -5.25 5.41 -6.70
N ALA A 152 -5.37 4.58 -7.73
CA ALA A 152 -6.61 3.89 -8.05
C ALA A 152 -7.00 2.89 -6.95
N GLN A 153 -6.05 2.12 -6.45
CA GLN A 153 -6.28 1.19 -5.34
C GLN A 153 -6.72 1.94 -4.08
N ALA A 154 -6.05 3.04 -3.72
CA ALA A 154 -6.43 3.83 -2.54
C ALA A 154 -7.87 4.39 -2.63
N ILE A 155 -8.32 4.80 -3.82
CA ILE A 155 -9.69 5.25 -4.03
C ILE A 155 -10.67 4.07 -3.87
N ILE A 156 -10.35 2.88 -4.37
CA ILE A 156 -11.20 1.69 -4.19
C ILE A 156 -11.24 1.30 -2.71
N ASP A 157 -10.10 1.18 -2.05
CA ASP A 157 -10.02 0.79 -0.65
C ASP A 157 -10.76 1.75 0.28
N SER A 158 -10.85 3.05 -0.09
CA SER A 158 -11.60 4.04 0.66
C SER A 158 -13.13 3.78 0.71
N THR A 159 -13.63 2.83 -0.09
CA THR A 159 -15.00 2.32 0.01
C THR A 159 -15.20 1.29 1.13
N GLY A 160 -14.13 0.78 1.72
CA GLY A 160 -14.13 -0.36 2.64
C GLY A 160 -14.18 -1.73 1.96
N VAL A 161 -14.19 -1.79 0.62
CA VAL A 161 -14.30 -3.04 -0.15
C VAL A 161 -13.04 -3.25 -0.97
N PRO A 162 -12.18 -4.24 -0.63
CA PRO A 162 -11.01 -4.58 -1.43
C PRO A 162 -11.40 -5.20 -2.78
N LEU A 163 -10.55 -5.07 -3.79
CA LEU A 163 -10.77 -5.73 -5.09
C LEU A 163 -10.75 -7.26 -4.97
N ILE A 164 -9.81 -7.76 -4.20
CA ILE A 164 -9.67 -9.20 -3.89
C ILE A 164 -9.75 -9.36 -2.37
N GLU A 165 -10.87 -9.81 -1.90
CA GLU A 165 -11.09 -10.10 -0.48
C GLU A 165 -10.55 -11.48 -0.13
N ILE A 166 -9.91 -11.60 1.03
CA ILE A 166 -9.56 -12.88 1.63
C ILE A 166 -10.63 -13.17 2.70
N GLY A 167 -11.53 -14.12 2.37
CA GLY A 167 -12.61 -14.52 3.26
C GLY A 167 -12.13 -15.21 4.54
N GLU A 168 -13.02 -15.38 5.50
CA GLU A 168 -12.73 -16.05 6.78
C GLU A 168 -12.26 -17.51 6.60
N ASP A 169 -12.71 -18.18 5.54
CA ASP A 169 -12.28 -19.52 5.16
C ASP A 169 -10.94 -19.55 4.40
N GLY A 170 -10.28 -18.41 4.25
CA GLY A 170 -9.04 -18.22 3.51
C GLY A 170 -9.20 -18.17 2.00
N LYS A 171 -10.42 -18.28 1.48
CA LYS A 171 -10.67 -18.23 0.05
C LYS A 171 -10.70 -16.81 -0.46
N LEU A 172 -10.27 -16.65 -1.70
CA LEU A 172 -10.29 -15.39 -2.41
C LEU A 172 -11.68 -15.12 -3.00
N VAL A 173 -12.14 -13.89 -2.85
CA VAL A 173 -13.42 -13.41 -3.41
C VAL A 173 -13.14 -12.20 -4.30
N SER A 174 -13.66 -12.23 -5.51
CA SER A 174 -13.57 -11.12 -6.45
C SER A 174 -14.67 -10.10 -6.20
N ASN A 175 -14.30 -8.86 -5.94
CA ASN A 175 -15.23 -7.75 -5.77
C ASN A 175 -15.30 -6.81 -6.98
N PHE A 176 -14.77 -7.21 -8.12
CA PHE A 176 -14.82 -6.40 -9.35
C PHE A 176 -16.25 -6.02 -9.82
N ASN A 177 -17.25 -6.79 -9.39
CA ASN A 177 -18.66 -6.51 -9.66
C ASN A 177 -19.41 -5.90 -8.46
N ASN A 178 -18.69 -5.49 -7.41
CA ASN A 178 -19.30 -4.87 -6.25
C ASN A 178 -19.71 -3.41 -6.55
N ALA A 179 -20.89 -3.00 -6.12
CA ALA A 179 -21.40 -1.66 -6.37
C ALA A 179 -20.52 -0.54 -5.80
N SER A 180 -19.81 -0.79 -4.70
CA SER A 180 -18.86 0.17 -4.13
C SER A 180 -17.63 0.33 -5.02
N VAL A 181 -17.12 -0.76 -5.59
CA VAL A 181 -16.02 -0.73 -6.55
C VAL A 181 -16.44 -0.01 -7.85
N ASP A 182 -17.65 -0.28 -8.35
CA ASP A 182 -18.19 0.43 -9.52
C ASP A 182 -18.34 1.95 -9.25
N ARG A 183 -18.73 2.33 -8.03
CA ARG A 183 -18.81 3.73 -7.61
C ARG A 183 -17.43 4.40 -7.59
N ALA A 184 -16.42 3.72 -7.02
CA ALA A 184 -15.04 4.19 -7.04
C ALA A 184 -14.51 4.36 -8.47
N ALA A 185 -14.76 3.38 -9.33
CA ALA A 185 -14.38 3.44 -10.73
C ALA A 185 -15.08 4.60 -11.47
N THR A 186 -16.35 4.85 -11.19
CA THR A 186 -17.10 5.99 -11.75
C THR A 186 -16.47 7.31 -11.33
N PHE A 187 -16.10 7.43 -10.05
CA PHE A 187 -15.40 8.63 -9.56
C PHE A 187 -14.05 8.82 -10.24
N MET A 188 -13.24 7.77 -10.36
CA MET A 188 -11.96 7.82 -11.08
C MET A 188 -12.14 8.27 -12.54
N GLN A 189 -13.12 7.71 -13.22
CA GLN A 189 -13.43 8.10 -14.60
C GLN A 189 -13.91 9.55 -14.72
N SER A 190 -14.59 10.10 -13.70
CA SER A 190 -14.95 11.52 -13.70
C SER A 190 -13.72 12.40 -13.55
N LEU A 191 -12.77 12.08 -12.66
CA LEU A 191 -11.50 12.80 -12.54
C LEU A 191 -10.74 12.83 -13.88
N LYS A 192 -10.67 11.70 -14.55
CA LYS A 192 -10.02 11.57 -15.86
C LYS A 192 -10.73 12.39 -16.93
N SER A 193 -12.05 12.23 -17.07
CA SER A 193 -12.82 12.90 -18.13
C SER A 193 -12.90 14.42 -17.97
N GLU A 194 -12.82 14.91 -16.75
CA GLU A 194 -12.75 16.33 -16.43
C GLU A 194 -11.32 16.91 -16.53
N GLY A 195 -10.32 16.06 -16.80
CA GLY A 195 -8.91 16.49 -16.86
C GLY A 195 -8.31 16.79 -15.49
N LEU A 196 -8.93 16.30 -14.42
CA LEU A 196 -8.47 16.51 -13.03
C LEU A 196 -7.38 15.54 -12.60
N ALA A 197 -7.15 14.45 -13.35
CA ALA A 197 -6.09 13.49 -13.12
C ALA A 197 -5.22 13.35 -14.37
N LYS A 198 -3.88 13.39 -14.19
CA LYS A 198 -2.91 13.29 -15.28
C LYS A 198 -1.86 12.26 -14.94
N PHE A 199 -1.65 11.30 -15.83
CA PHE A 199 -0.57 10.35 -15.71
C PHE A 199 0.79 11.03 -15.97
N GLN A 200 1.78 10.65 -15.16
CA GLN A 200 3.16 11.01 -15.39
C GLN A 200 4.03 9.76 -15.29
N GLU A 201 4.65 9.40 -16.39
CA GLU A 201 5.54 8.24 -16.45
C GLU A 201 6.89 8.56 -15.77
N GLY A 202 7.38 7.57 -15.02
CA GLY A 202 8.74 7.56 -14.48
C GLY A 202 8.88 8.02 -13.04
N VAL A 203 10.06 7.73 -12.50
CA VAL A 203 10.48 8.21 -11.18
C VAL A 203 10.63 9.72 -11.28
N ILE A 204 9.92 10.43 -10.44
CA ILE A 204 9.95 11.89 -10.37
C ILE A 204 11.39 12.35 -10.24
N ASN A 205 11.85 13.10 -11.26
CA ASN A 205 13.04 13.91 -11.08
C ASN A 205 12.69 14.99 -10.07
N VAL A 206 13.18 14.83 -8.84
CA VAL A 206 12.83 15.68 -7.71
C VAL A 206 13.16 17.16 -7.97
N ASP A 207 14.00 17.49 -8.95
CA ASP A 207 14.35 18.87 -9.28
C ASP A 207 13.33 19.55 -10.20
N GLU A 208 12.52 18.76 -10.93
CA GLU A 208 11.41 19.21 -11.79
C GLU A 208 10.04 18.77 -11.28
N ASP A 209 9.94 18.48 -9.99
CA ASP A 209 8.75 17.93 -9.34
C ASP A 209 7.60 18.94 -9.33
N PRO A 210 6.43 18.60 -9.91
CA PRO A 210 5.29 19.50 -9.98
C PRO A 210 4.70 19.91 -8.63
N ILE A 211 4.91 19.14 -7.56
CA ILE A 211 4.52 19.52 -6.19
C ILE A 211 5.44 20.63 -5.69
N VAL A 212 6.75 20.47 -5.89
CA VAL A 212 7.74 21.48 -5.47
C VAL A 212 7.57 22.77 -6.25
N SER A 213 7.36 22.69 -7.56
CA SER A 213 7.13 23.86 -8.41
C SER A 213 5.74 24.48 -8.24
N GLY A 214 4.82 23.82 -7.56
CA GLY A 214 3.45 24.29 -7.38
C GLY A 214 2.59 24.21 -8.64
N THR A 215 2.95 23.34 -9.59
CA THR A 215 2.20 23.15 -10.84
C THR A 215 1.25 21.96 -10.81
N ALA A 216 1.29 21.12 -9.77
CA ALA A 216 0.28 20.10 -9.52
C ALA A 216 -0.38 20.28 -8.16
N ALA A 217 -1.69 20.00 -8.09
CA ALA A 217 -2.44 20.05 -6.84
C ALA A 217 -1.99 18.93 -5.90
N PHE A 218 -1.96 17.70 -6.39
CA PHE A 218 -1.64 16.51 -5.60
C PHE A 218 -0.75 15.55 -6.36
N GLN A 219 0.10 14.86 -5.59
CA GLN A 219 0.74 13.63 -6.02
C GLN A 219 0.18 12.46 -5.22
N GLY A 220 -0.43 11.47 -5.91
CA GLY A 220 -0.81 10.20 -5.30
C GLY A 220 0.38 9.25 -5.27
N MET A 221 0.89 8.91 -4.07
CA MET A 221 2.06 8.04 -3.92
C MET A 221 2.07 7.34 -2.55
N GLY A 222 2.88 6.29 -2.45
CA GLY A 222 3.11 5.61 -1.18
C GLY A 222 3.92 6.45 -0.19
N GLU A 223 3.82 6.11 1.09
CA GLU A 223 4.42 6.84 2.20
C GLU A 223 5.95 7.02 2.07
N TRP A 224 6.61 6.12 1.36
CA TRP A 224 8.08 6.15 1.18
C TRP A 224 8.60 7.41 0.48
N ILE A 225 7.79 8.06 -0.36
CA ILE A 225 8.19 9.28 -1.08
C ILE A 225 8.28 10.50 -0.16
N ILE A 226 7.50 10.53 0.94
CA ILE A 226 7.45 11.66 1.89
C ILE A 226 8.84 12.00 2.41
N THR A 227 9.69 10.98 2.60
CA THR A 227 11.08 11.18 3.04
C THR A 227 11.93 11.98 2.04
N ASN A 228 11.59 11.93 0.75
CA ASN A 228 12.29 12.67 -0.28
C ASN A 228 11.91 14.16 -0.22
N TYR A 229 10.64 14.46 0.03
CA TYR A 229 10.17 15.83 0.25
C TYR A 229 10.74 16.42 1.53
N ALA A 230 10.80 15.66 2.61
CA ALA A 230 11.45 16.10 3.84
C ALA A 230 12.94 16.49 3.64
N LYS A 231 13.66 15.76 2.78
CA LYS A 231 15.03 16.12 2.40
C LYS A 231 15.11 17.41 1.58
N LYS A 232 14.09 17.72 0.78
CA LYS A 232 14.02 18.98 0.01
C LYS A 232 13.70 20.14 0.89
N MET A 233 12.70 20.07 1.73
CA MET A 233 12.37 21.08 2.74
C MET A 233 13.58 21.38 3.66
N LYS A 234 14.45 20.41 3.88
CA LYS A 234 15.71 20.61 4.59
C LYS A 234 16.69 21.53 3.87
N LYS A 235 16.63 21.58 2.55
CA LYS A 235 17.51 22.42 1.72
C LYS A 235 16.88 23.76 1.36
N ASP A 236 15.56 23.83 1.39
CA ASP A 236 14.79 25.02 1.04
C ASP A 236 13.68 25.22 2.08
N ASP A 237 13.91 26.15 2.99
CA ASP A 237 13.00 26.47 4.11
C ASP A 237 11.73 27.22 3.64
N SER A 238 11.64 27.63 2.37
CA SER A 238 10.44 28.22 1.78
C SER A 238 9.40 27.18 1.35
N LEU A 239 9.79 25.92 1.24
CA LEU A 239 8.89 24.84 0.88
C LEU A 239 8.11 24.34 2.10
N ASP A 240 6.80 24.30 1.97
CA ASP A 240 5.89 23.66 2.93
C ASP A 240 5.11 22.54 2.25
N ILE A 241 5.73 21.36 2.14
CA ILE A 241 5.11 20.18 1.55
C ILE A 241 4.42 19.39 2.67
N PHE A 242 3.15 19.13 2.50
CA PHE A 242 2.37 18.33 3.42
C PHE A 242 1.68 17.16 2.71
N PHE A 243 0.93 16.36 3.45
CA PHE A 243 0.26 15.18 2.91
C PHE A 243 -0.99 14.85 3.71
N VAL A 244 -1.97 14.26 3.04
CA VAL A 244 -3.20 13.73 3.63
C VAL A 244 -3.48 12.34 3.06
N PRO A 245 -4.19 11.46 3.76
CA PRO A 245 -4.64 10.20 3.17
C PRO A 245 -5.56 10.46 1.98
N PHE A 246 -5.77 9.45 1.15
CA PHE A 246 -6.81 9.52 0.13
C PHE A 246 -8.17 9.80 0.79
N PRO A 247 -9.03 10.59 0.12
CA PRO A 247 -10.30 11.04 0.70
C PRO A 247 -11.28 9.88 0.85
N ARG A 248 -12.19 10.03 1.80
CA ARG A 248 -13.27 9.09 2.04
C ARG A 248 -14.29 9.10 0.89
N ASP A 249 -14.80 7.92 0.52
CA ASP A 249 -16.08 7.81 -0.16
C ASP A 249 -17.19 8.40 0.74
N SER A 250 -17.90 9.41 0.25
CA SER A 250 -18.97 10.06 1.03
C SER A 250 -20.15 9.14 1.36
N GLN A 251 -20.27 7.99 0.65
CA GLN A 251 -21.28 6.96 0.88
C GLN A 251 -20.79 5.83 1.79
N ALA A 252 -19.51 5.79 2.12
CA ALA A 252 -18.99 4.88 3.12
C ALA A 252 -19.36 5.37 4.53
N ASP A 253 -19.60 4.44 5.44
CA ASP A 253 -19.97 4.74 6.84
C ASP A 253 -18.81 5.30 7.64
N GLU A 254 -17.55 4.93 7.28
CA GLU A 254 -16.33 5.32 7.96
C GLU A 254 -15.23 5.73 6.98
N TYR A 255 -14.09 6.19 7.52
CA TYR A 255 -12.87 6.33 6.76
C TYR A 255 -12.14 4.98 6.67
N TYR A 256 -11.98 4.49 5.46
CA TYR A 256 -11.24 3.27 5.17
C TYR A 256 -9.90 3.59 4.50
N TYR A 257 -8.87 2.83 4.82
CA TYR A 257 -7.50 3.08 4.36
C TYR A 257 -6.86 1.81 3.85
N SER A 258 -6.14 1.90 2.73
CA SER A 258 -5.27 0.81 2.27
C SER A 258 -4.22 0.48 3.33
N MET A 259 -4.01 -0.78 3.63
CA MET A 259 -3.00 -1.21 4.59
C MET A 259 -1.89 -1.99 3.89
N THR A 260 -0.66 -1.59 4.13
CA THR A 260 0.52 -2.38 3.77
C THR A 260 1.14 -2.99 5.02
N THR A 261 1.52 -4.25 4.92
CA THR A 261 2.21 -4.99 5.97
C THR A 261 3.67 -5.26 5.61
N PHE A 262 4.54 -5.28 6.62
CA PHE A 262 5.96 -5.59 6.48
C PHE A 262 6.31 -6.78 7.35
N GLY A 263 6.88 -7.80 6.76
CA GLY A 263 7.19 -9.00 7.49
C GLY A 263 8.16 -9.91 6.75
N TYR A 264 8.54 -10.97 7.45
CA TYR A 264 9.41 -11.99 6.91
C TYR A 264 8.68 -13.32 6.84
N LEU A 265 9.04 -14.10 5.83
CA LEU A 265 8.65 -15.49 5.71
C LEU A 265 9.88 -16.38 5.88
N VAL A 266 9.66 -17.60 6.31
CA VAL A 266 10.70 -18.63 6.41
C VAL A 266 10.59 -19.55 5.20
N PRO A 267 11.57 -19.53 4.28
CA PRO A 267 11.54 -20.40 3.12
C PRO A 267 11.54 -21.89 3.46
N ALA A 268 10.90 -22.66 2.62
CA ALA A 268 10.95 -24.12 2.72
C ALA A 268 12.41 -24.61 2.65
N GLY A 269 12.77 -25.57 3.50
CA GLY A 269 14.14 -26.08 3.61
C GLY A 269 15.08 -25.26 4.50
N SER A 270 14.65 -24.14 5.07
CA SER A 270 15.44 -23.47 6.12
C SER A 270 15.65 -24.41 7.32
N LYS A 271 16.85 -24.39 7.86
CA LYS A 271 17.23 -25.18 9.05
C LYS A 271 17.05 -24.41 10.35
N PHE A 272 16.66 -23.14 10.27
CA PHE A 272 16.64 -22.20 11.39
C PHE A 272 15.26 -21.54 11.61
N ALA A 273 14.17 -22.25 11.27
CA ALA A 273 12.81 -21.73 11.42
C ALA A 273 12.52 -21.19 12.85
N LYS A 274 13.00 -21.88 13.89
CA LYS A 274 12.86 -21.43 15.28
C LYS A 274 13.63 -20.12 15.54
N GLN A 275 14.84 -19.98 15.04
CA GLN A 275 15.66 -18.77 15.20
C GLN A 275 15.08 -17.62 14.38
N ALA A 276 14.57 -17.93 13.18
CA ALA A 276 13.86 -16.96 12.34
C ALA A 276 12.61 -16.42 13.04
N SER A 277 11.79 -17.26 13.67
CA SER A 277 10.62 -16.84 14.43
C SER A 277 10.98 -15.93 15.62
N VAL A 278 12.06 -16.24 16.33
CA VAL A 278 12.59 -15.37 17.41
C VAL A 278 12.98 -14.00 16.82
N PHE A 279 13.64 -13.98 15.67
CA PHE A 279 14.00 -12.72 15.01
C PHE A 279 12.77 -11.90 14.63
N ILE A 280 11.74 -12.52 14.04
CA ILE A 280 10.47 -11.87 13.70
C ILE A 280 9.83 -11.26 14.95
N ASN A 281 9.79 -12.01 16.07
CA ASN A 281 9.30 -11.49 17.35
C ASN A 281 10.12 -10.29 17.85
N CYS A 282 11.45 -10.32 17.75
CA CYS A 282 12.30 -9.18 18.10
C CYS A 282 12.02 -7.96 17.24
N CYS A 283 11.81 -8.14 15.92
CA CYS A 283 11.41 -7.06 15.03
C CYS A 283 10.05 -6.47 15.45
N ARG A 284 9.07 -7.32 15.81
CA ARG A 284 7.77 -6.85 16.30
C ARG A 284 7.91 -6.07 17.60
N LEU A 285 8.63 -6.59 18.58
CA LEU A 285 8.85 -5.92 19.86
C LEU A 285 9.53 -4.56 19.67
N SER A 286 10.49 -4.44 18.75
CA SER A 286 11.14 -3.16 18.46
C SER A 286 10.17 -2.09 17.90
N ASN A 287 9.04 -2.50 17.32
CA ASN A 287 7.99 -1.60 16.84
C ASN A 287 6.87 -1.34 17.85
N THR A 288 6.89 -2.02 19.00
CA THR A 288 5.87 -1.85 20.05
C THR A 288 6.43 -1.28 21.34
N ASP A 289 7.74 -1.33 21.54
CA ASP A 289 8.44 -0.81 22.72
C ASP A 289 8.50 0.73 22.67
N GLU A 290 7.99 1.38 23.71
CA GLU A 290 7.87 2.84 23.77
C GLU A 290 9.23 3.56 23.80
N ASP A 291 10.24 3.00 24.46
CA ASP A 291 11.58 3.59 24.52
C ASP A 291 12.26 3.52 23.14
N LEU A 292 12.06 2.41 22.42
CA LEU A 292 12.57 2.26 21.05
C LEU A 292 11.82 3.16 20.05
N LYS A 293 10.51 3.32 20.22
CA LYS A 293 9.73 4.30 19.45
C LYS A 293 10.24 5.72 19.64
N ALA A 294 10.47 6.14 20.90
CA ALA A 294 11.03 7.45 21.22
C ALA A 294 12.40 7.69 20.58
N THR A 295 13.30 6.70 20.71
CA THR A 295 14.65 6.75 20.08
C THR A 295 14.54 6.84 18.55
N THR A 296 13.61 6.11 17.95
CA THR A 296 13.34 6.15 16.52
C THR A 296 12.83 7.53 16.09
N LYS A 297 11.88 8.13 16.85
CA LYS A 297 11.39 9.50 16.62
C LYS A 297 12.53 10.49 16.60
N GLU A 298 13.37 10.51 17.63
CA GLU A 298 14.53 11.41 17.70
C GLU A 298 15.47 11.25 16.50
N SER A 299 15.75 10.01 16.09
CA SER A 299 16.60 9.72 14.94
C SER A 299 15.99 10.23 13.62
N ILE A 300 14.71 10.00 13.43
CA ILE A 300 13.97 10.44 12.23
C ILE A 300 13.91 11.96 12.16
N MET A 301 13.54 12.63 13.26
CA MET A 301 13.47 14.09 13.33
C MET A 301 14.81 14.74 13.03
N ARG A 302 15.90 14.19 13.62
CA ARG A 302 17.27 14.68 13.41
C ARG A 302 17.71 14.55 11.95
N ASN A 303 17.41 13.43 11.31
CA ASN A 303 17.98 13.08 10.01
C ASN A 303 17.11 13.53 8.83
N LYS A 304 15.78 13.60 9.00
CA LYS A 304 14.83 13.83 7.91
C LYS A 304 14.15 15.19 7.92
N LYS A 305 14.35 15.97 8.96
CA LYS A 305 13.76 17.33 9.15
C LYS A 305 12.25 17.39 8.91
N TYR A 306 11.50 16.39 9.38
CA TYR A 306 10.06 16.56 9.53
C TYR A 306 9.77 17.68 10.54
N THR A 307 8.65 18.39 10.35
CA THR A 307 8.05 19.14 11.45
C THR A 307 7.43 18.17 12.46
N ASP A 308 7.21 18.60 13.71
CA ASP A 308 6.51 17.76 14.69
C ASP A 308 5.12 17.38 14.18
N GLU A 309 4.40 18.31 13.56
CA GLU A 309 3.10 18.09 12.95
C GLU A 309 3.14 16.98 11.88
N GLN A 310 4.08 17.06 10.94
CA GLN A 310 4.25 16.04 9.90
C GLN A 310 4.56 14.67 10.48
N TYR A 311 5.46 14.63 11.48
CA TYR A 311 5.82 13.38 12.13
C TYR A 311 4.61 12.78 12.86
N ASP A 312 3.99 13.55 13.74
CA ASP A 312 2.89 13.06 14.57
C ASP A 312 1.69 12.65 13.71
N PHE A 313 1.39 13.38 12.64
CA PHE A 313 0.36 13.00 11.69
C PHE A 313 0.68 11.69 10.95
N MET A 314 1.88 11.53 10.40
CA MET A 314 2.30 10.30 9.72
C MET A 314 2.29 9.09 10.66
N TYR A 315 2.75 9.28 11.90
CA TYR A 315 2.85 8.18 12.86
C TYR A 315 1.52 7.85 13.54
N SER A 316 0.51 8.75 13.48
CA SER A 316 -0.84 8.43 13.96
C SER A 316 -1.45 7.23 13.22
N PHE A 317 -1.13 7.05 11.93
CA PHE A 317 -1.57 5.92 11.12
C PHE A 317 -0.89 4.58 11.47
N LYS A 318 0.04 4.56 12.43
CA LYS A 318 0.64 3.33 12.96
C LYS A 318 -0.12 2.75 14.16
N GLU A 319 -1.20 3.40 14.58
CA GLU A 319 -2.08 2.95 15.66
C GLU A 319 -3.32 2.25 15.09
N ILE A 320 -3.14 0.98 14.69
CA ILE A 320 -4.11 0.20 13.90
C ILE A 320 -5.54 0.18 14.48
N ASN A 321 -5.66 0.23 15.80
CA ASN A 321 -6.97 0.20 16.47
C ASN A 321 -7.79 1.47 16.29
N ASN A 322 -7.19 2.54 15.76
CA ASN A 322 -7.85 3.82 15.52
C ASN A 322 -8.40 3.94 14.10
N PHE A 323 -8.19 2.93 13.26
CA PHE A 323 -8.48 3.03 11.83
C PHE A 323 -9.16 1.77 11.29
N HIS A 324 -9.95 1.95 10.24
CA HIS A 324 -10.52 0.86 9.44
C HIS A 324 -9.59 0.54 8.27
N ALA A 325 -8.72 -0.46 8.49
CA ALA A 325 -7.73 -0.84 7.48
C ALA A 325 -8.28 -1.89 6.51
N VAL A 326 -8.07 -1.65 5.22
CA VAL A 326 -8.40 -2.58 4.14
C VAL A 326 -7.12 -3.29 3.69
N VAL A 327 -7.15 -4.61 3.74
CA VAL A 327 -6.12 -5.47 3.17
C VAL A 327 -6.59 -5.91 1.80
N ASP A 328 -5.91 -5.43 0.77
CA ASP A 328 -6.20 -5.78 -0.62
C ASP A 328 -4.91 -6.26 -1.30
N GLU A 329 -4.91 -7.49 -1.80
CA GLU A 329 -3.76 -8.15 -2.43
C GLU A 329 -4.07 -8.50 -3.90
N PRO A 330 -4.50 -7.52 -4.73
CA PRO A 330 -4.99 -7.79 -6.06
C PRO A 330 -3.90 -8.30 -7.01
N TYR A 331 -2.62 -8.07 -6.68
CA TYR A 331 -1.49 -8.34 -7.57
C TYR A 331 -0.82 -9.69 -7.34
N GLY A 332 -1.18 -10.39 -6.25
CA GLY A 332 -0.54 -11.64 -5.83
C GLY A 332 -1.04 -12.90 -6.56
N LEU A 333 -2.00 -12.80 -7.46
CA LEU A 333 -2.57 -13.96 -8.17
C LEU A 333 -1.52 -14.64 -9.07
N ASP A 334 -0.97 -13.93 -10.01
CA ASP A 334 0.20 -14.27 -10.83
C ASP A 334 0.66 -13.00 -11.59
N GLU A 335 1.83 -13.05 -12.18
CA GLU A 335 2.44 -11.90 -12.86
C GLU A 335 1.53 -11.34 -13.97
N THR A 336 0.92 -12.19 -14.78
CA THR A 336 0.05 -11.76 -15.89
C THR A 336 -1.25 -11.15 -15.37
N THR A 337 -1.93 -11.81 -14.44
CA THR A 337 -3.20 -11.35 -13.89
C THR A 337 -2.99 -10.08 -13.05
N GLY A 338 -1.93 -10.03 -12.25
CA GLY A 338 -1.56 -8.83 -11.50
C GLY A 338 -1.30 -7.63 -12.42
N GLN A 339 -0.60 -7.83 -13.54
CA GLN A 339 -0.37 -6.76 -14.51
C GLN A 339 -1.69 -6.30 -15.19
N ILE A 340 -2.57 -7.22 -15.55
CA ILE A 340 -3.90 -6.88 -16.08
C ILE A 340 -4.68 -6.01 -15.10
N ILE A 341 -4.67 -6.34 -13.81
CA ILE A 341 -5.35 -5.56 -12.78
C ILE A 341 -4.74 -4.16 -12.67
N LYS A 342 -3.42 -4.04 -12.63
CA LYS A 342 -2.71 -2.74 -12.62
C LYS A 342 -3.10 -1.88 -13.83
N ASP A 343 -3.11 -2.48 -15.01
CA ASP A 343 -3.47 -1.78 -16.25
C ASP A 343 -4.93 -1.31 -16.25
N ILE A 344 -5.86 -2.13 -15.78
CA ILE A 344 -7.29 -1.75 -15.64
C ILE A 344 -7.42 -0.57 -14.67
N LEU A 345 -6.81 -0.65 -13.49
CA LEU A 345 -6.88 0.40 -12.47
C LEU A 345 -6.26 1.71 -12.98
N GLY A 346 -5.06 1.62 -13.53
CA GLY A 346 -4.36 2.78 -14.07
C GLY A 346 -5.14 3.47 -15.18
N ASN A 347 -5.68 2.72 -16.14
CA ASN A 347 -6.47 3.31 -17.25
C ASN A 347 -7.84 3.83 -16.80
N THR A 348 -8.37 3.39 -15.67
CA THR A 348 -9.61 3.92 -15.12
C THR A 348 -9.42 5.34 -14.58
N LEU A 349 -8.31 5.61 -13.90
CA LEU A 349 -8.03 6.91 -13.28
C LEU A 349 -7.28 7.87 -14.20
N PHE A 350 -6.32 7.37 -14.99
CA PHE A 350 -5.46 8.18 -15.85
C PHE A 350 -5.59 7.76 -17.31
N ASP A 351 -5.21 8.66 -18.20
CA ASP A 351 -5.10 8.33 -19.62
C ASP A 351 -3.69 7.77 -19.88
N LEU A 352 -3.51 6.49 -19.60
CA LEU A 352 -2.27 5.79 -19.88
C LEU A 352 -2.11 5.62 -21.39
N GLN A 353 -0.90 5.73 -21.90
CA GLN A 353 -0.57 5.45 -23.30
C GLN A 353 -0.53 3.93 -23.58
N ASN A 354 -1.38 3.17 -22.91
CA ASN A 354 -1.52 1.73 -23.15
C ASN A 354 -2.55 1.49 -24.25
N GLU A 355 -2.09 1.14 -25.45
CA GLU A 355 -2.93 0.91 -26.62
C GLU A 355 -4.04 -0.14 -26.37
N THR A 356 -3.79 -1.10 -25.47
CA THR A 356 -4.76 -2.17 -25.17
C THR A 356 -6.03 -1.64 -24.54
N TYR A 357 -5.96 -0.62 -23.69
CA TYR A 357 -7.09 -0.09 -22.92
C TYR A 357 -7.44 1.36 -23.25
N ALA A 358 -6.77 1.96 -24.22
CA ALA A 358 -6.99 3.34 -24.60
C ALA A 358 -8.48 3.61 -24.95
N GLY A 359 -9.06 4.61 -24.29
CA GLY A 359 -10.45 5.03 -24.51
C GLY A 359 -11.52 4.06 -23.99
N GLN A 360 -11.15 2.97 -23.31
CA GLN A 360 -12.11 2.04 -22.72
C GLN A 360 -12.63 2.52 -21.37
N SER A 361 -13.91 2.25 -21.11
CA SER A 361 -14.48 2.45 -19.78
C SER A 361 -14.09 1.33 -18.81
N TRP A 362 -14.24 1.59 -17.51
CA TRP A 362 -14.10 0.56 -16.46
C TRP A 362 -14.88 -0.71 -16.81
N THR A 363 -16.15 -0.57 -17.15
CA THR A 363 -17.02 -1.70 -17.48
C THR A 363 -16.47 -2.52 -18.64
N GLN A 364 -15.99 -1.88 -19.72
CA GLN A 364 -15.41 -2.59 -20.86
C GLN A 364 -14.14 -3.35 -20.48
N MET A 365 -13.22 -2.70 -19.76
CA MET A 365 -11.98 -3.34 -19.31
C MET A 365 -12.25 -4.48 -18.35
N ARG A 366 -13.16 -4.28 -17.37
CA ARG A 366 -13.58 -5.30 -16.42
C ARG A 366 -14.18 -6.51 -17.11
N GLU A 367 -15.20 -6.32 -17.97
CA GLU A 367 -15.87 -7.43 -18.66
C GLU A 367 -14.95 -8.21 -19.57
N ALA A 368 -13.99 -7.56 -20.21
CA ALA A 368 -13.01 -8.22 -21.05
C ALA A 368 -12.06 -9.15 -20.23
N ASN A 369 -11.83 -8.86 -18.96
CA ASN A 369 -10.78 -9.53 -18.16
C ASN A 369 -11.31 -10.33 -16.96
N ILE A 370 -12.54 -10.07 -16.49
CA ILE A 370 -13.08 -10.68 -15.26
C ILE A 370 -13.12 -12.21 -15.32
N GLY A 371 -13.32 -12.78 -16.52
CA GLY A 371 -13.31 -14.23 -16.72
C GLY A 371 -11.95 -14.86 -16.41
N SER A 372 -10.85 -14.23 -16.83
CA SER A 372 -9.49 -14.71 -16.55
C SER A 372 -9.11 -14.48 -15.09
N ILE A 373 -9.48 -13.35 -14.50
CA ILE A 373 -9.25 -13.05 -13.09
C ILE A 373 -9.98 -14.08 -12.20
N ASN A 374 -11.26 -14.30 -12.44
CA ASN A 374 -12.05 -15.27 -11.67
C ASN A 374 -11.53 -16.70 -11.83
N LYS A 375 -11.09 -17.09 -13.03
CA LYS A 375 -10.50 -18.40 -13.25
C LYS A 375 -9.23 -18.60 -12.40
N GLN A 376 -8.42 -17.56 -12.23
CA GLN A 376 -7.23 -17.63 -11.40
C GLN A 376 -7.60 -17.71 -9.90
N ILE A 377 -8.61 -16.96 -9.48
CA ILE A 377 -9.16 -17.05 -8.12
C ILE A 377 -9.71 -18.45 -7.84
N GLU A 378 -10.50 -19.01 -8.76
CA GLU A 378 -11.03 -20.38 -8.65
C GLU A 378 -9.91 -21.43 -8.56
N TYR A 379 -8.83 -21.25 -9.32
CA TYR A 379 -7.65 -22.13 -9.24
C TYR A 379 -7.07 -22.14 -7.82
N TYR A 380 -6.81 -20.97 -7.21
CA TYR A 380 -6.28 -20.93 -5.86
C TYR A 380 -7.26 -21.44 -4.82
N ASN A 381 -8.53 -21.11 -4.95
CA ASN A 381 -9.59 -21.61 -4.07
C ASN A 381 -9.71 -23.14 -4.13
N GLY A 382 -9.44 -23.73 -5.28
CA GLY A 382 -9.37 -25.18 -5.46
C GLY A 382 -8.17 -25.84 -4.77
N LEU A 383 -7.10 -25.07 -4.51
CA LEU A 383 -5.90 -25.58 -3.78
C LEU A 383 -6.06 -25.45 -2.26
N ILE A 384 -6.96 -24.57 -1.81
CA ILE A 384 -7.27 -24.42 -0.39
C ILE A 384 -8.16 -25.60 0.00
N THR A 385 -7.54 -26.60 0.60
CA THR A 385 -8.32 -27.71 1.18
C THR A 385 -9.14 -27.15 2.33
N SER A 386 -10.46 -27.34 2.30
CA SER A 386 -11.31 -27.08 3.46
C SER A 386 -10.70 -27.84 4.65
N GLY A 387 -10.02 -27.10 5.51
CA GLY A 387 -9.39 -27.70 6.68
C GLY A 387 -10.47 -28.39 7.50
N ASN A 388 -10.49 -29.68 7.44
CA ASN A 388 -11.06 -30.46 8.53
C ASN A 388 -10.11 -30.21 9.70
N ALA A 389 -10.66 -29.47 10.68
CA ALA A 389 -10.07 -29.11 11.94
C ALA A 389 -9.39 -30.27 12.66
#